data_f24105e2be5f45b505c20fe0a493a564
#
_entry.id   f24105e2be5f45b505c20fe0a493a564
#
_cell.length_a   1.000
_cell.length_b   1.000
_cell.length_c   1.000
_cell.angle_alpha   90.00
_cell.angle_beta   90.00
_cell.angle_gamma   90.00
#
_symmetry.space_group_name_H-M   'P 1'
#
loop_
_entity.id
_entity.type
_entity.pdbx_description
1 polymer ?
#
loop_
_entity_poly.entity_id
_entity_poly.type
_entity_poly.pdbx_seq_one_letter_code
_entity_poly.pdbx_strand_id
1 'polypeptide(L)'
;MTEPFIFIATYTIKEGTLEDFKPYWRDFVDFVEESEPRLIAFNAYLSEDGTEVGIVQVHPDVDSMEFHMKLIREHVEHAFAEFLDRDVSTQIYGAISDSALELMRQLAGPVPLTVKPHGVGGFTRSAAEQAHVVS
;
A
#
# COMPACT_ATOMS: atom_id res chain seq x y z
N MET A 1 -5.87 4.02 -21.90
CA MET A 1 -6.10 3.09 -20.79
C MET A 1 -4.90 3.08 -19.87
N THR A 2 -5.11 3.37 -18.60
CA THR A 2 -4.01 3.37 -17.63
C THR A 2 -3.74 1.96 -17.14
N GLU A 3 -2.49 1.67 -16.82
CA GLU A 3 -2.12 0.39 -16.22
C GLU A 3 -2.23 0.48 -14.71
N PRO A 4 -2.73 -0.58 -14.05
CA PRO A 4 -2.77 -0.57 -12.59
C PRO A 4 -1.37 -0.55 -11.99
N PHE A 5 -1.28 0.02 -10.82
CA PHE A 5 -0.06 0.06 -10.04
C PHE A 5 -0.33 -0.71 -8.74
N ILE A 6 0.49 -1.70 -8.45
CA ILE A 6 0.29 -2.56 -7.28
C ILE A 6 1.50 -2.44 -6.37
N PHE A 7 1.22 -2.21 -5.09
CA PHE A 7 2.24 -2.07 -4.07
C PHE A 7 1.96 -3.10 -2.98
N ILE A 8 2.95 -3.90 -2.64
CA ILE A 8 2.86 -4.89 -1.57
C ILE A 8 4.06 -4.71 -0.65
N ALA A 9 3.79 -4.44 0.63
CA ALA A 9 4.85 -4.24 1.60
C ALA A 9 4.59 -5.10 2.83
N THR A 10 5.65 -5.67 3.39
CA THR A 10 5.58 -6.47 4.61
C THR A 10 6.42 -5.80 5.69
N TYR A 11 5.83 -5.66 6.87
CA TYR A 11 6.47 -5.02 8.03
C TYR A 11 6.37 -5.94 9.23
N THR A 12 7.39 -5.91 10.11
CA THR A 12 7.27 -6.57 11.40
C THR A 12 6.53 -5.67 12.38
N ILE A 13 5.75 -6.28 13.26
CA ILE A 13 4.97 -5.58 14.27
C ILE A 13 5.75 -5.59 15.57
N LYS A 14 5.84 -4.44 16.24
CA LYS A 14 6.52 -4.33 17.53
C LYS A 14 5.85 -5.25 18.54
N GLU A 15 6.64 -5.98 19.30
CA GLU A 15 6.14 -6.89 20.32
C GLU A 15 5.20 -6.17 21.28
N GLY A 16 4.04 -6.77 21.54
CA GLY A 16 3.07 -6.25 22.47
C GLY A 16 2.15 -5.18 21.92
N THR A 17 2.26 -4.81 20.62
CA THR A 17 1.45 -3.72 20.06
C THR A 17 0.33 -4.18 19.12
N LEU A 18 0.22 -5.49 18.85
CA LEU A 18 -0.72 -5.99 17.86
C LEU A 18 -2.16 -5.56 18.13
N GLU A 19 -2.61 -5.69 19.36
CA GLU A 19 -4.01 -5.38 19.68
C GLU A 19 -4.32 -3.89 19.57
N ASP A 20 -3.33 -3.02 19.80
CA ASP A 20 -3.49 -1.58 19.61
C ASP A 20 -3.37 -1.20 18.13
N PHE A 21 -2.58 -1.96 17.37
CA PHE A 21 -2.44 -1.74 15.93
C PHE A 21 -3.76 -1.94 15.18
N LYS A 22 -4.54 -2.93 15.56
CA LYS A 22 -5.77 -3.28 14.83
C LYS A 22 -6.78 -2.11 14.75
N PRO A 23 -7.17 -1.48 15.87
CA PRO A 23 -8.07 -0.34 15.76
C PRO A 23 -7.44 0.87 15.08
N TYR A 24 -6.14 1.10 15.29
CA TYR A 24 -5.43 2.16 14.58
C TYR A 24 -5.52 1.96 13.07
N TRP A 25 -5.28 0.73 12.61
CA TRP A 25 -5.33 0.43 11.18
C TRP A 25 -6.74 0.63 10.60
N ARG A 26 -7.78 0.22 11.33
CA ARG A 26 -9.16 0.41 10.87
C ARG A 26 -9.50 1.89 10.69
N ASP A 27 -9.09 2.73 11.64
CA ASP A 27 -9.31 4.17 11.54
C ASP A 27 -8.53 4.76 10.35
N PHE A 28 -7.32 4.27 10.13
CA PHE A 28 -6.51 4.71 9.00
C PHE A 28 -7.17 4.32 7.67
N VAL A 29 -7.70 3.11 7.57
CA VAL A 29 -8.42 2.66 6.38
C VAL A 29 -9.60 3.58 6.08
N ASP A 30 -10.37 3.92 7.10
CA ASP A 30 -11.50 4.84 6.93
C ASP A 30 -11.05 6.20 6.39
N PHE A 31 -9.97 6.73 6.92
CA PHE A 31 -9.39 7.98 6.45
C PHE A 31 -8.97 7.90 4.98
N VAL A 32 -8.27 6.82 4.62
CA VAL A 32 -7.80 6.62 3.24
C VAL A 32 -8.99 6.46 2.29
N GLU A 33 -9.98 5.68 2.66
CA GLU A 33 -11.16 5.46 1.83
C GLU A 33 -11.88 6.78 1.51
N GLU A 34 -12.04 7.63 2.51
CA GLU A 34 -12.68 8.93 2.32
C GLU A 34 -11.84 9.90 1.49
N SER A 35 -10.52 9.85 1.66
CA SER A 35 -9.62 10.84 1.07
C SER A 35 -9.12 10.47 -0.32
N GLU A 36 -9.19 9.19 -0.70
CA GLU A 36 -8.62 8.68 -1.94
C GLU A 36 -9.63 7.88 -2.76
N PRO A 37 -10.58 8.55 -3.41
CA PRO A 37 -11.62 7.83 -4.16
C PRO A 37 -11.10 7.04 -5.37
N ARG A 38 -9.88 7.31 -5.83
CA ARG A 38 -9.27 6.58 -6.95
C ARG A 38 -8.63 5.26 -6.53
N LEU A 39 -8.23 5.13 -5.29
CA LEU A 39 -7.57 3.92 -4.78
C LEU A 39 -8.54 2.73 -4.84
N ILE A 40 -8.14 1.67 -5.53
CA ILE A 40 -9.01 0.53 -5.80
C ILE A 40 -9.07 -0.43 -4.62
N ALA A 41 -7.92 -0.71 -4.02
CA ALA A 41 -7.85 -1.63 -2.88
C ALA A 41 -6.75 -1.21 -1.92
N PHE A 42 -7.03 -1.33 -0.63
CA PHE A 42 -6.09 -0.96 0.43
C PHE A 42 -6.39 -1.88 1.61
N ASN A 43 -5.63 -2.96 1.73
CA ASN A 43 -5.90 -4.01 2.70
C ASN A 43 -4.64 -4.43 3.44
N ALA A 44 -4.80 -4.84 4.69
CA ALA A 44 -3.71 -5.39 5.48
C ALA A 44 -4.08 -6.79 5.95
N TYR A 45 -3.09 -7.67 5.95
CA TYR A 45 -3.26 -9.06 6.35
C TYR A 45 -2.16 -9.42 7.34
N LEU A 46 -2.53 -10.05 8.43
CA LEU A 46 -1.58 -10.48 9.45
C LEU A 46 -1.05 -11.88 9.13
N SER A 47 0.21 -12.14 9.47
CA SER A 47 0.77 -13.48 9.42
C SER A 47 0.06 -14.38 10.45
N GLU A 48 0.20 -15.71 10.30
CA GLU A 48 -0.44 -16.67 11.20
C GLU A 48 -0.09 -16.42 12.66
N ASP A 49 1.17 -16.08 12.92
CA ASP A 49 1.63 -15.85 14.30
C ASP A 49 1.45 -14.39 14.77
N GLY A 50 0.94 -13.51 13.91
CA GLY A 50 0.67 -12.12 14.26
C GLY A 50 1.90 -11.23 14.38
N THR A 51 3.07 -11.70 13.91
CA THR A 51 4.31 -10.92 14.02
C THR A 51 4.57 -10.01 12.83
N GLU A 52 3.89 -10.25 11.71
CA GLU A 52 4.07 -9.45 10.49
C GLU A 52 2.73 -9.02 9.93
N VAL A 53 2.74 -7.88 9.25
CA VAL A 53 1.58 -7.41 8.50
C VAL A 53 2.01 -7.16 7.06
N GLY A 54 1.19 -7.67 6.12
CA GLY A 54 1.36 -7.42 4.69
C GLY A 54 0.29 -6.44 4.24
N ILE A 55 0.71 -5.39 3.56
CA ILE A 55 -0.19 -4.35 3.05
C ILE A 55 -0.23 -4.45 1.54
N VAL A 56 -1.44 -4.56 0.98
CA VAL A 56 -1.67 -4.67 -0.45
C VAL A 56 -2.45 -3.45 -0.91
N GLN A 57 -1.88 -2.73 -1.88
CA GLN A 57 -2.54 -1.56 -2.47
C GLN A 57 -2.67 -1.78 -3.97
N VAL A 58 -3.84 -1.48 -4.51
CA VAL A 58 -4.09 -1.49 -5.94
C VAL A 58 -4.58 -0.11 -6.36
N HIS A 59 -3.81 0.53 -7.22
CA HIS A 59 -4.10 1.87 -7.74
C HIS A 59 -4.42 1.78 -9.23
N PRO A 60 -5.25 2.67 -9.77
CA PRO A 60 -5.52 2.69 -11.22
C PRO A 60 -4.29 3.12 -12.03
N ASP A 61 -3.36 3.86 -11.42
CA ASP A 61 -2.14 4.32 -12.06
C ASP A 61 -1.14 4.80 -10.99
N VAL A 62 0.05 5.18 -11.43
CA VAL A 62 1.10 5.64 -10.51
C VAL A 62 0.76 6.99 -9.87
N ASP A 63 -0.02 7.84 -10.54
CA ASP A 63 -0.42 9.13 -9.97
C ASP A 63 -1.24 8.94 -8.70
N SER A 64 -2.10 7.93 -8.67
CA SER A 64 -2.85 7.57 -7.47
C SER A 64 -1.91 7.19 -6.32
N MET A 65 -0.85 6.43 -6.62
CA MET A 65 0.15 6.05 -5.60
C MET A 65 0.92 7.26 -5.11
N GLU A 66 1.30 8.18 -6.00
CA GLU A 66 2.00 9.40 -5.59
C GLU A 66 1.14 10.25 -4.66
N PHE A 67 -0.14 10.39 -4.98
CA PHE A 67 -1.09 11.10 -4.13
C PHE A 67 -1.20 10.43 -2.76
N HIS A 68 -1.32 9.09 -2.77
CA HIS A 68 -1.39 8.30 -1.54
C HIS A 68 -0.18 8.53 -0.64
N MET A 69 1.02 8.46 -1.19
CA MET A 69 2.25 8.64 -0.41
C MET A 69 2.31 10.01 0.25
N LYS A 70 1.91 11.05 -0.44
CA LYS A 70 1.90 12.40 0.11
C LYS A 70 0.86 12.55 1.22
N LEU A 71 -0.32 11.96 1.01
CA LEU A 71 -1.42 12.06 1.96
C LEU A 71 -1.10 11.33 3.27
N ILE A 72 -0.49 10.16 3.20
CA ILE A 72 -0.31 9.29 4.37
C ILE A 72 1.02 9.47 5.10
N ARG A 73 1.87 10.37 4.65
CA ARG A 73 3.22 10.51 5.17
C ARG A 73 3.29 10.56 6.70
N GLU A 74 2.48 11.40 7.32
CA GLU A 74 2.45 11.52 8.77
C GLU A 74 1.94 10.26 9.45
N HIS A 75 0.96 9.58 8.82
CA HIS A 75 0.42 8.33 9.33
C HIS A 75 1.47 7.23 9.31
N VAL A 76 2.29 7.17 8.27
CA VAL A 76 3.38 6.20 8.17
C VAL A 76 4.42 6.45 9.27
N GLU A 77 4.79 7.70 9.49
CA GLU A 77 5.73 8.05 10.56
C GLU A 77 5.19 7.62 11.91
N HIS A 78 3.92 7.87 12.19
CA HIS A 78 3.27 7.44 13.42
C HIS A 78 3.24 5.93 13.56
N ALA A 79 2.89 5.22 12.48
CA ALA A 79 2.81 3.77 12.50
C ALA A 79 4.16 3.14 12.85
N PHE A 80 5.25 3.65 12.27
CA PHE A 80 6.59 3.14 12.60
C PHE A 80 7.03 3.51 14.01
N ALA A 81 6.60 4.67 14.51
CA ALA A 81 6.93 5.05 15.87
C ALA A 81 6.25 4.16 16.91
N GLU A 82 5.00 3.77 16.66
CA GLU A 82 4.16 3.11 17.68
C GLU A 82 3.99 1.60 17.48
N PHE A 83 3.91 1.13 16.24
CA PHE A 83 3.45 -0.23 15.97
C PHE A 83 4.36 -1.08 15.11
N LEU A 84 5.08 -0.49 14.17
CA LEU A 84 5.87 -1.24 13.21
C LEU A 84 7.35 -1.13 13.53
N ASP A 85 8.05 -2.26 13.42
CA ASP A 85 9.45 -2.31 13.80
C ASP A 85 10.37 -2.06 12.60
N ARG A 86 10.11 -2.74 11.48
CA ARG A 86 10.90 -2.55 10.27
C ARG A 86 10.19 -3.11 9.04
N ASP A 87 10.61 -2.62 7.87
CA ASP A 87 10.25 -3.21 6.60
C ASP A 87 10.97 -4.56 6.43
N VAL A 88 10.26 -5.55 5.92
CA VAL A 88 10.84 -6.84 5.53
C VAL A 88 11.08 -6.86 4.03
N SER A 89 10.08 -6.40 3.25
CA SER A 89 10.19 -6.35 1.79
C SER A 89 9.15 -5.40 1.22
N THR A 90 9.46 -4.86 0.04
CA THR A 90 8.51 -4.07 -0.74
C THR A 90 8.54 -4.55 -2.17
N GLN A 91 7.37 -4.76 -2.76
CA GLN A 91 7.22 -5.21 -4.15
C GLN A 91 6.32 -4.22 -4.89
N ILE A 92 6.76 -3.82 -6.08
CA ILE A 92 6.04 -2.87 -6.92
C ILE A 92 5.80 -3.52 -8.28
N TYR A 93 4.57 -3.48 -8.74
CA TYR A 93 4.16 -4.01 -10.04
C TYR A 93 3.46 -2.92 -10.83
N GLY A 94 3.92 -2.71 -12.07
CA GLY A 94 3.33 -1.72 -12.96
C GLY A 94 4.28 -0.58 -13.27
N ALA A 95 3.89 0.25 -14.23
CA ALA A 95 4.71 1.37 -14.70
C ALA A 95 4.89 2.41 -13.60
N ILE A 96 6.13 2.78 -13.33
CA ILE A 96 6.46 3.74 -12.31
C ILE A 96 7.42 4.79 -12.90
N SER A 97 7.21 6.05 -12.53
CA SER A 97 8.10 7.13 -12.95
C SER A 97 9.41 7.07 -12.17
N ASP A 98 10.47 7.66 -12.75
CA ASP A 98 11.76 7.71 -12.08
C ASP A 98 11.67 8.45 -10.74
N SER A 99 10.89 9.52 -10.68
CA SER A 99 10.73 10.30 -9.46
C SER A 99 10.00 9.51 -8.37
N ALA A 100 8.95 8.77 -8.73
CA ALA A 100 8.23 7.94 -7.78
C ALA A 100 9.08 6.79 -7.27
N LEU A 101 9.85 6.17 -8.16
CA LEU A 101 10.76 5.08 -7.79
C LEU A 101 11.84 5.58 -6.82
N GLU A 102 12.42 6.75 -7.10
CA GLU A 102 13.43 7.34 -6.23
C GLU A 102 12.86 7.62 -4.84
N LEU A 103 11.63 8.17 -4.77
CA LEU A 103 10.96 8.43 -3.51
C LEU A 103 10.76 7.13 -2.72
N MET A 104 10.31 6.08 -3.39
CA MET A 104 10.10 4.79 -2.74
C MET A 104 11.40 4.17 -2.24
N ARG A 105 12.49 4.32 -3.00
CA ARG A 105 13.81 3.84 -2.57
C ARG A 105 14.29 4.59 -1.33
N GLN A 106 14.05 5.88 -1.27
CA GLN A 106 14.40 6.68 -0.10
C GLN A 106 13.62 6.22 1.14
N LEU A 107 12.33 5.95 0.96
CA LEU A 107 11.48 5.49 2.07
C LEU A 107 11.82 4.07 2.51
N ALA A 108 12.17 3.20 1.58
CA ALA A 108 12.52 1.81 1.89
C ALA A 108 13.89 1.70 2.58
N GLY A 109 14.83 2.61 2.26
CA GLY A 109 16.19 2.55 2.81
C GLY A 109 16.91 1.27 2.35
N PRO A 110 17.52 0.52 3.26
CA PRO A 110 18.27 -0.70 2.91
C PRO A 110 17.40 -1.93 2.67
N VAL A 111 16.08 -1.81 2.78
CA VAL A 111 15.15 -2.93 2.64
C VAL A 111 15.06 -3.36 1.18
N PRO A 112 14.94 -4.68 0.90
CA PRO A 112 14.76 -5.14 -0.48
C PRO A 112 13.54 -4.53 -1.15
N LEU A 113 13.76 -3.89 -2.29
CA LEU A 113 12.72 -3.31 -3.12
C LEU A 113 12.77 -3.97 -4.48
N THR A 114 11.70 -4.70 -4.83
CA THR A 114 11.59 -5.40 -6.10
C THR A 114 10.59 -4.65 -6.99
N VAL A 115 11.00 -4.32 -8.20
CA VAL A 115 10.16 -3.59 -9.15
C VAL A 115 9.98 -4.42 -10.42
N LYS A 116 8.73 -4.63 -10.83
CA LYS A 116 8.38 -5.31 -12.08
C LYS A 116 7.47 -4.38 -12.88
N PRO A 117 8.06 -3.49 -13.70
CA PRO A 117 7.27 -2.42 -14.34
C PRO A 117 6.56 -2.81 -15.63
N HIS A 118 6.89 -3.98 -16.19
CA HIS A 118 6.40 -4.35 -17.52
C HIS A 118 5.28 -5.37 -17.44
N GLY A 119 4.03 -4.91 -17.58
CA GLY A 119 2.87 -5.79 -17.63
C GLY A 119 2.84 -6.57 -18.95
N VAL A 120 2.45 -7.85 -18.88
CA VAL A 120 2.35 -8.71 -20.05
C VAL A 120 0.92 -9.15 -20.36
N GLY A 121 -0.03 -8.80 -19.50
CA GLY A 121 -1.44 -9.11 -19.72
C GLY A 121 -2.17 -9.27 -18.41
N GLY A 122 -3.45 -9.02 -18.45
CA GLY A 122 -4.30 -9.10 -17.28
C GLY A 122 -5.38 -8.04 -17.33
N PHE A 123 -6.20 -7.99 -16.29
CA PHE A 123 -7.21 -6.95 -16.19
C PHE A 123 -7.43 -6.58 -14.72
N THR A 124 -7.92 -5.36 -14.50
CA THR A 124 -8.29 -4.85 -13.20
C THR A 124 -9.63 -4.14 -13.35
N ARG A 125 -10.60 -4.52 -12.51
CA ARG A 125 -11.91 -3.85 -12.51
C ARG A 125 -11.90 -2.72 -11.51
N SER A 126 -12.29 -1.53 -11.96
CA SER A 126 -12.44 -0.39 -11.07
C SER A 126 -13.77 -0.50 -10.32
N ALA A 127 -13.93 0.30 -9.26
CA ALA A 127 -15.19 0.37 -8.52
C ALA A 127 -16.35 0.78 -9.43
N ALA A 128 -16.09 1.70 -10.38
CA ALA A 128 -17.11 2.14 -11.33
C ALA A 128 -17.53 0.99 -12.27
N GLU A 129 -16.58 0.20 -12.74
CA GLU A 129 -16.86 -0.96 -13.60
C GLU A 129 -17.64 -2.02 -12.83
N GLN A 130 -17.30 -2.27 -11.57
CA GLN A 130 -18.02 -3.21 -10.73
C GLN A 130 -19.46 -2.76 -10.48
N ALA A 131 -19.67 -1.48 -10.20
CA ALA A 131 -20.99 -0.92 -10.01
C ALA A 131 -21.84 -1.06 -11.29
N HIS A 132 -21.23 -0.84 -12.45
CA HIS A 132 -21.91 -1.00 -13.74
C HIS A 132 -22.32 -2.46 -13.99
N VAL A 133 -21.44 -3.39 -13.67
CA VAL A 133 -21.71 -4.83 -13.87
C VAL A 133 -22.82 -5.32 -12.95
N VAL A 134 -22.86 -4.84 -11.71
CA VAL A 134 -23.85 -5.24 -10.72
C VAL A 134 -25.23 -4.68 -11.02
N SER A 135 -25.27 -3.49 -11.59
CA SER A 135 -26.54 -2.86 -11.94
C SER A 135 -27.14 -3.45 -13.22
#